data_3a2f2364faeed1a04443a02fd3b85115
#
_entry.id   3a2f2364faeed1a04443a02fd3b85115
#
_cell.length_a   1.000
_cell.length_b   1.000
_cell.length_c   1.000
_cell.angle_alpha   90.00
_cell.angle_beta   90.00
_cell.angle_gamma   90.00
#
_symmetry.space_group_name_H-M   'P 1'
#
loop_
_entity.id
_entity.type
_entity.pdbx_description
1 polymer ?
#
loop_
_entity_poly.entity_id
_entity_poly.type
_entity_poly.pdbx_seq_one_letter_code
_entity_poly.pdbx_strand_id
1 'polypeptide(L)'
;MTSALPTTDMFADETRRLAALHALALLDSEPEREFDALVALAAEMLGCPTAMLTLVDTDRLWIKATSKGDRGEIARDVGMCTHTIQGSVPLVVDDLTRDPRFESSPIVSPEDGLRFYAGAPIHAVDGVGERHAIGALCIVDTVPRSLNDAGRRALTHLATLAETTIAARSAAQKALSIAQTADRQAAALVRQDRIFRQAERMAAFGSWRLDFADDRLEWSDGVYHIYGLPMTAPPTMAVAMDFYPPYARAEITAGIARAIETGESLDLEVDFRTVQGEQRRVRVLGEFEEAGDAPGALVGVFQDVTERHALELTLRRSADTDSLTGIANRAAFDRALDTAMTRAHEHDTPLLLALLDLDGFKAINDTLGHTAGDDVLRGVGRVLEAPWLKGSFAARLGGDEFAVIVDDAVLSVSPDYVCRRLEEALRFPIAMSGLAMVSAGTVGIATLDRDCHTIRDFVHRADTILYQAKRARVGERRRTERRNVA
;
A
#
# COMPACT_ATOMS: atom_id res chain seq x y z
N MET A 1 -10.67 24.96 -69.23
CA MET A 1 -10.29 23.54 -68.97
C MET A 1 -10.68 23.24 -67.52
N THR A 2 -11.67 22.40 -67.36
CA THR A 2 -12.31 22.08 -66.07
C THR A 2 -11.32 21.23 -65.24
N SER A 3 -10.82 21.83 -64.15
CA SER A 3 -10.09 21.06 -63.10
C SER A 3 -11.07 20.10 -62.44
N ALA A 4 -10.91 18.80 -62.70
CA ALA A 4 -11.67 17.79 -61.98
C ALA A 4 -11.33 17.87 -60.53
N LEU A 5 -12.32 18.03 -59.64
CA LEU A 5 -12.17 17.91 -58.20
C LEU A 5 -11.62 16.48 -57.87
N PRO A 6 -10.61 16.35 -57.02
CA PRO A 6 -10.09 15.08 -56.65
C PRO A 6 -11.18 14.19 -56.02
N THR A 7 -11.23 12.93 -56.43
CA THR A 7 -12.18 11.94 -55.91
C THR A 7 -11.87 11.58 -54.47
N THR A 8 -12.84 11.14 -53.69
CA THR A 8 -12.70 10.74 -52.27
C THR A 8 -11.57 9.71 -52.07
N ASP A 9 -11.34 8.84 -53.06
CA ASP A 9 -10.27 7.84 -53.03
C ASP A 9 -8.87 8.46 -53.09
N MET A 10 -8.67 9.53 -53.86
CA MET A 10 -7.38 10.23 -53.93
C MET A 10 -7.00 10.91 -52.62
N PHE A 11 -7.98 11.44 -51.88
CA PHE A 11 -7.73 12.01 -50.54
C PHE A 11 -7.40 10.93 -49.50
N ALA A 12 -8.06 9.78 -49.54
CA ALA A 12 -7.78 8.66 -48.65
C ALA A 12 -6.38 8.08 -48.89
N ASP A 13 -5.96 8.02 -50.13
CA ASP A 13 -4.63 7.50 -50.52
C ASP A 13 -3.51 8.46 -50.09
N GLU A 14 -3.70 9.78 -50.29
CA GLU A 14 -2.75 10.79 -49.84
C GLU A 14 -2.62 10.81 -48.30
N THR A 15 -3.71 10.65 -47.57
CA THR A 15 -3.69 10.58 -46.14
C THR A 15 -2.87 9.36 -45.65
N ARG A 16 -3.05 8.18 -46.26
CA ARG A 16 -2.27 6.96 -45.95
C ARG A 16 -0.81 7.14 -46.27
N ARG A 17 -0.50 7.72 -47.44
CA ARG A 17 0.86 8.03 -47.86
C ARG A 17 1.59 8.94 -46.86
N LEU A 18 0.96 10.02 -46.44
CA LEU A 18 1.51 10.93 -45.42
C LEU A 18 1.68 10.24 -44.09
N ALA A 19 0.73 9.43 -43.67
CA ALA A 19 0.85 8.65 -42.42
C ALA A 19 2.04 7.69 -42.50
N ALA A 20 2.26 7.00 -43.65
CA ALA A 20 3.42 6.14 -43.85
C ALA A 20 4.76 6.92 -43.83
N LEU A 21 4.79 8.12 -44.42
CA LEU A 21 5.95 9.00 -44.35
C LEU A 21 6.26 9.47 -42.92
N HIS A 22 5.26 9.98 -42.22
CA HIS A 22 5.43 10.52 -40.86
C HIS A 22 5.82 9.42 -39.84
N ALA A 23 5.34 8.19 -40.03
CA ALA A 23 5.70 7.05 -39.18
C ALA A 23 7.20 6.67 -39.27
N LEU A 24 7.92 7.11 -40.30
CA LEU A 24 9.36 6.87 -40.47
C LEU A 24 10.24 7.80 -39.63
N ALA A 25 9.69 8.91 -39.10
CA ALA A 25 10.42 9.96 -38.41
C ALA A 25 11.71 10.39 -39.16
N LEU A 26 11.58 10.59 -40.48
CA LEU A 26 12.67 11.01 -41.36
C LEU A 26 12.64 12.53 -41.61
N LEU A 27 11.44 13.12 -41.68
CA LEU A 27 11.29 14.55 -41.83
C LEU A 27 11.94 15.27 -40.65
N ASP A 28 12.60 16.39 -40.95
CA ASP A 28 13.28 17.24 -39.99
C ASP A 28 14.34 16.53 -39.13
N SER A 29 14.78 15.34 -39.54
CA SER A 29 15.83 14.57 -38.87
C SER A 29 17.24 15.06 -39.28
N GLU A 30 18.19 14.88 -38.36
CA GLU A 30 19.59 15.20 -38.55
C GLU A 30 20.17 14.50 -39.80
N PRO A 31 21.24 15.03 -40.42
CA PRO A 31 21.98 14.36 -41.49
C PRO A 31 22.47 12.97 -41.07
N GLU A 32 22.33 12.00 -41.97
CA GLU A 32 22.76 10.63 -41.77
C GLU A 32 23.69 10.20 -42.89
N ARG A 33 24.86 9.65 -42.55
CA ARG A 33 25.95 9.30 -43.49
C ARG A 33 25.51 8.31 -44.58
N GLU A 34 24.60 7.44 -44.27
CA GLU A 34 24.07 6.41 -45.17
C GLU A 34 23.35 7.06 -46.37
N PHE A 35 22.53 8.07 -46.11
CA PHE A 35 21.82 8.79 -47.19
C PHE A 35 22.75 9.73 -47.95
N ASP A 36 23.73 10.33 -47.27
CA ASP A 36 24.72 11.18 -47.92
C ASP A 36 25.59 10.38 -48.86
N ALA A 37 26.05 9.21 -48.44
CA ALA A 37 26.81 8.30 -49.29
C ALA A 37 25.99 7.80 -50.51
N LEU A 38 24.70 7.54 -50.34
CA LEU A 38 23.80 7.10 -51.37
C LEU A 38 23.62 8.17 -52.45
N VAL A 39 23.38 9.45 -52.07
CA VAL A 39 23.22 10.52 -53.03
C VAL A 39 24.55 10.85 -53.72
N ALA A 40 25.69 10.79 -53.04
CA ALA A 40 27.01 10.94 -53.64
C ALA A 40 27.28 9.86 -54.72
N LEU A 41 26.98 8.58 -54.38
CA LEU A 41 27.08 7.47 -55.32
C LEU A 41 26.17 7.65 -56.52
N ALA A 42 24.92 8.12 -56.32
CA ALA A 42 23.98 8.39 -57.41
C ALA A 42 24.50 9.48 -58.36
N ALA A 43 25.07 10.56 -57.84
CA ALA A 43 25.66 11.63 -58.64
C ALA A 43 26.85 11.11 -59.49
N GLU A 44 27.76 10.34 -58.88
CA GLU A 44 28.94 9.79 -59.48
C GLU A 44 28.59 8.76 -60.57
N MET A 45 27.77 7.75 -60.23
CA MET A 45 27.41 6.68 -61.19
C MET A 45 26.62 7.17 -62.41
N LEU A 46 25.78 8.18 -62.22
CA LEU A 46 24.95 8.73 -63.32
C LEU A 46 25.58 9.96 -63.94
N GLY A 47 26.78 10.34 -63.53
CA GLY A 47 27.54 11.44 -64.10
C GLY A 47 26.81 12.78 -64.01
N CYS A 48 26.01 13.00 -62.99
CA CYS A 48 25.18 14.17 -62.82
C CYS A 48 25.68 15.01 -61.67
N PRO A 49 25.74 16.36 -61.78
CA PRO A 49 26.38 17.22 -60.80
C PRO A 49 25.63 17.22 -59.42
N THR A 50 24.34 16.94 -59.44
CA THR A 50 23.55 16.97 -58.22
C THR A 50 22.59 15.77 -58.17
N ALA A 51 22.63 15.04 -57.05
CA ALA A 51 21.64 14.03 -56.70
C ALA A 51 21.04 14.36 -55.33
N MET A 52 19.78 14.05 -55.15
CA MET A 52 19.03 14.37 -53.94
C MET A 52 18.11 13.21 -53.56
N LEU A 53 17.99 12.97 -52.26
CA LEU A 53 16.93 12.16 -51.67
C LEU A 53 15.89 13.12 -51.06
N THR A 54 14.72 13.17 -51.68
CA THR A 54 13.68 14.13 -51.35
C THR A 54 12.43 13.39 -50.87
N LEU A 55 11.86 13.84 -49.77
CA LEU A 55 10.59 13.35 -49.24
C LEU A 55 9.48 14.35 -49.53
N VAL A 56 8.31 13.85 -49.95
CA VAL A 56 7.16 14.68 -50.36
C VAL A 56 6.17 14.75 -49.20
N ASP A 57 6.23 15.84 -48.46
CA ASP A 57 5.33 16.14 -47.35
C ASP A 57 4.02 16.80 -47.80
N THR A 58 3.22 17.32 -46.93
CA THR A 58 1.91 17.94 -47.17
C THR A 58 2.03 19.14 -48.10
N ASP A 59 2.95 20.05 -47.84
CA ASP A 59 3.10 21.36 -48.51
C ASP A 59 4.52 21.61 -49.03
N ARG A 60 5.46 20.73 -48.73
CA ARG A 60 6.90 20.86 -49.04
C ARG A 60 7.52 19.55 -49.55
N LEU A 61 8.59 19.73 -50.28
CA LEU A 61 9.58 18.70 -50.56
C LEU A 61 10.75 18.90 -49.59
N TRP A 62 10.96 17.96 -48.69
CA TRP A 62 12.06 18.01 -47.74
C TRP A 62 13.27 17.21 -48.23
N ILE A 63 14.44 17.85 -48.32
CA ILE A 63 15.65 17.24 -48.83
C ILE A 63 16.39 16.52 -47.70
N LYS A 64 16.26 15.19 -47.60
CA LYS A 64 16.97 14.36 -46.61
C LYS A 64 18.46 14.37 -46.82
N ALA A 65 18.90 14.25 -48.10
CA ALA A 65 20.31 14.22 -48.46
C ALA A 65 20.50 14.85 -49.83
N THR A 66 21.65 15.50 -50.06
CA THR A 66 22.07 16.06 -51.34
C THR A 66 23.57 15.88 -51.53
N SER A 67 24.00 15.58 -52.78
CA SER A 67 25.41 15.47 -53.13
C SER A 67 26.08 16.84 -53.30
N LYS A 68 25.33 17.91 -53.53
CA LYS A 68 25.80 19.27 -53.72
C LYS A 68 24.74 20.28 -53.36
N GLY A 69 25.15 21.40 -52.75
CA GLY A 69 24.27 22.45 -52.32
C GLY A 69 23.72 22.26 -50.89
N ASP A 70 22.85 23.16 -50.47
CA ASP A 70 22.27 23.16 -49.12
C ASP A 70 21.09 22.19 -49.05
N ARG A 71 20.94 21.57 -47.89
CA ARG A 71 19.73 20.85 -47.53
C ARG A 71 18.70 21.90 -47.15
N GLY A 72 17.56 21.82 -47.77
CA GLY A 72 16.48 22.76 -47.54
C GLY A 72 15.15 22.13 -47.87
N GLU A 73 14.17 22.98 -48.04
CA GLU A 73 12.86 22.58 -48.51
C GLU A 73 12.46 23.36 -49.74
N ILE A 74 11.64 22.77 -50.55
CA ILE A 74 11.08 23.36 -51.77
C ILE A 74 9.56 23.26 -51.64
N ALA A 75 8.83 24.31 -52.05
CA ALA A 75 7.39 24.25 -52.08
C ALA A 75 6.91 23.08 -52.95
N ARG A 76 5.95 22.31 -52.47
CA ARG A 76 5.51 21.05 -53.10
C ARG A 76 5.03 21.21 -54.52
N ASP A 77 4.40 22.33 -54.83
CA ASP A 77 3.86 22.68 -56.15
C ASP A 77 4.96 23.07 -57.16
N VAL A 78 6.15 23.42 -56.69
CA VAL A 78 7.28 23.83 -57.53
C VAL A 78 8.15 22.64 -57.95
N GLY A 79 8.23 21.63 -57.10
CA GLY A 79 9.20 20.54 -57.24
C GLY A 79 8.74 19.36 -58.09
N MET A 80 9.61 18.85 -58.95
CA MET A 80 9.34 17.71 -59.88
C MET A 80 9.08 16.39 -59.17
N CYS A 81 9.58 16.23 -57.92
CA CYS A 81 9.40 15.01 -57.12
C CYS A 81 7.92 14.73 -56.83
N THR A 82 7.07 15.77 -56.74
CA THR A 82 5.61 15.62 -56.62
C THR A 82 5.00 14.83 -57.78
N HIS A 83 5.52 15.03 -58.99
CA HIS A 83 5.09 14.28 -60.16
C HIS A 83 5.71 12.87 -60.19
N THR A 84 6.94 12.72 -59.69
CA THR A 84 7.62 11.42 -59.61
C THR A 84 6.86 10.42 -58.77
N ILE A 85 6.32 10.85 -57.59
CA ILE A 85 5.58 9.96 -56.69
C ILE A 85 4.20 9.53 -57.23
N GLN A 86 3.70 10.15 -58.30
CA GLN A 86 2.44 9.76 -58.94
C GLN A 86 2.63 8.58 -59.92
N GLY A 87 3.88 8.27 -60.28
CA GLY A 87 4.21 7.17 -61.19
C GLY A 87 4.88 6.01 -60.48
N SER A 88 4.86 4.83 -61.12
CA SER A 88 5.55 3.63 -60.63
C SER A 88 6.93 3.43 -61.26
N VAL A 89 7.29 4.25 -62.25
CA VAL A 89 8.56 4.21 -63.02
C VAL A 89 9.28 5.55 -62.89
N PRO A 90 10.61 5.60 -63.16
CA PRO A 90 11.32 6.86 -63.05
C PRO A 90 10.78 7.90 -64.09
N LEU A 91 10.54 9.11 -63.54
CA LEU A 91 10.24 10.28 -64.36
C LEU A 91 11.56 10.84 -64.92
N VAL A 92 11.70 10.94 -66.20
CA VAL A 92 12.88 11.53 -66.86
C VAL A 92 12.41 12.65 -67.78
N VAL A 93 13.03 13.82 -67.67
CA VAL A 93 12.77 15.02 -68.49
C VAL A 93 14.11 15.54 -68.98
N ASP A 94 14.39 15.30 -70.24
CA ASP A 94 15.67 15.63 -70.90
C ASP A 94 15.93 17.13 -70.94
N ASP A 95 14.87 17.94 -71.16
CA ASP A 95 14.90 19.40 -71.10
C ASP A 95 13.64 19.99 -70.49
N LEU A 96 13.76 20.44 -69.25
CA LEU A 96 12.68 20.98 -68.46
C LEU A 96 12.05 22.25 -69.04
N THR A 97 12.79 23.00 -69.90
CA THR A 97 12.27 24.22 -70.57
C THR A 97 11.31 23.88 -71.71
N ARG A 98 11.29 22.63 -72.18
CA ARG A 98 10.40 22.10 -73.20
C ARG A 98 9.25 21.25 -72.69
N ASP A 99 9.20 21.02 -71.38
CA ASP A 99 8.12 20.24 -70.73
C ASP A 99 7.06 21.17 -70.26
N PRO A 100 5.82 21.12 -70.78
CA PRO A 100 4.74 22.01 -70.38
C PRO A 100 4.38 21.97 -68.84
N ARG A 101 4.78 20.94 -68.14
CA ARG A 101 4.57 20.80 -66.69
C ARG A 101 5.52 21.65 -65.89
N PHE A 102 6.71 21.98 -66.45
CA PHE A 102 7.81 22.54 -65.66
C PHE A 102 8.41 23.83 -66.27
N GLU A 103 8.13 24.15 -67.54
CA GLU A 103 8.70 25.32 -68.22
C GLU A 103 8.52 26.68 -67.50
N SER A 104 7.44 26.83 -66.79
CA SER A 104 7.11 28.05 -66.00
C SER A 104 7.54 27.95 -64.53
N SER A 105 8.14 26.85 -64.08
CA SER A 105 8.56 26.65 -62.69
C SER A 105 9.66 27.65 -62.27
N PRO A 106 9.60 28.27 -61.11
CA PRO A 106 10.62 29.21 -60.60
C PRO A 106 12.04 28.64 -60.53
N ILE A 107 12.20 27.32 -60.49
CA ILE A 107 13.51 26.64 -60.49
C ILE A 107 14.01 26.26 -61.88
N VAL A 108 13.19 26.46 -62.90
CA VAL A 108 13.51 26.20 -64.31
C VAL A 108 13.65 27.51 -65.08
N SER A 109 12.81 28.52 -64.83
CA SER A 109 12.72 29.80 -65.55
C SER A 109 14.02 30.65 -65.55
N PRO A 110 14.85 30.73 -64.44
CA PRO A 110 16.08 31.48 -64.43
C PRO A 110 17.10 30.97 -65.49
N GLU A 111 18.01 31.85 -65.93
CA GLU A 111 19.03 31.53 -66.95
C GLU A 111 19.97 30.41 -66.44
N ASP A 112 20.24 30.37 -65.16
CA ASP A 112 21.00 29.33 -64.45
C ASP A 112 20.10 28.24 -63.82
N GLY A 113 18.81 28.22 -64.13
CA GLY A 113 17.83 27.28 -63.64
C GLY A 113 18.08 25.82 -64.08
N LEU A 114 17.35 24.89 -63.53
CA LEU A 114 17.44 23.47 -63.88
C LEU A 114 16.96 23.22 -65.31
N ARG A 115 17.68 22.31 -66.06
CA ARG A 115 17.35 21.91 -67.36
C ARG A 115 17.07 20.42 -67.54
N PHE A 116 17.61 19.61 -66.65
CA PHE A 116 17.44 18.16 -66.61
C PHE A 116 16.94 17.69 -65.29
N TYR A 117 16.03 16.74 -65.29
CA TYR A 117 15.55 16.02 -64.14
C TYR A 117 15.38 14.52 -64.48
N ALA A 118 15.84 13.67 -63.54
CA ALA A 118 15.41 12.28 -63.50
C ALA A 118 15.22 11.86 -62.06
N GLY A 119 14.04 11.31 -61.73
CA GLY A 119 13.70 10.89 -60.38
C GLY A 119 13.03 9.51 -60.40
N ALA A 120 13.45 8.64 -59.50
CA ALA A 120 12.81 7.37 -59.23
C ALA A 120 12.03 7.46 -57.94
N PRO A 121 10.77 7.01 -57.88
CA PRO A 121 9.97 7.04 -56.65
C PRO A 121 10.56 6.12 -55.61
N ILE A 122 10.48 6.56 -54.37
CA ILE A 122 10.86 5.81 -53.17
C ILE A 122 9.62 5.48 -52.40
N HIS A 123 9.48 4.22 -51.99
CA HIS A 123 8.31 3.74 -51.28
C HIS A 123 8.63 3.37 -49.83
N ALA A 124 7.61 3.52 -48.97
CA ALA A 124 7.57 2.90 -47.66
C ALA A 124 6.33 2.02 -47.52
N VAL A 125 6.43 1.04 -46.65
CA VAL A 125 5.32 0.15 -46.31
C VAL A 125 4.66 0.65 -45.04
N ASP A 126 3.35 0.80 -45.07
CA ASP A 126 2.57 1.17 -43.87
C ASP A 126 2.36 0.02 -42.88
N GLY A 127 1.59 0.26 -41.82
CA GLY A 127 1.31 -0.73 -40.77
C GLY A 127 0.47 -1.93 -41.21
N VAL A 128 -0.18 -1.86 -42.40
CA VAL A 128 -1.00 -2.95 -42.97
C VAL A 128 -0.33 -3.62 -44.19
N GLY A 129 0.88 -3.21 -44.52
CA GLY A 129 1.66 -3.82 -45.59
C GLY A 129 1.48 -3.20 -46.98
N GLU A 130 0.76 -2.07 -47.10
CA GLU A 130 0.60 -1.34 -48.38
C GLU A 130 1.81 -0.44 -48.66
N ARG A 131 2.21 -0.37 -49.93
CA ARG A 131 3.35 0.46 -50.39
C ARG A 131 2.86 1.83 -50.82
N HIS A 132 3.46 2.87 -50.29
CA HIS A 132 3.18 4.27 -50.58
C HIS A 132 4.43 4.97 -51.09
N ALA A 133 4.33 5.72 -52.19
CA ALA A 133 5.44 6.53 -52.70
C ALA A 133 5.61 7.77 -51.81
N ILE A 134 6.66 7.78 -51.00
CA ILE A 134 6.92 8.80 -49.96
C ILE A 134 7.86 9.91 -50.42
N GLY A 135 8.57 9.72 -51.52
CA GLY A 135 9.58 10.64 -52.02
C GLY A 135 10.23 10.16 -53.29
N ALA A 136 11.36 10.75 -53.63
CA ALA A 136 12.13 10.38 -54.81
C ALA A 136 13.64 10.45 -54.54
N LEU A 137 14.40 9.52 -55.15
CA LEU A 137 15.80 9.73 -55.42
C LEU A 137 15.91 10.37 -56.81
N CYS A 138 16.43 11.59 -56.87
CA CYS A 138 16.51 12.33 -58.12
C CYS A 138 17.91 12.86 -58.40
N ILE A 139 18.20 13.05 -59.69
CA ILE A 139 19.37 13.72 -60.24
C ILE A 139 18.91 14.92 -61.06
N VAL A 140 19.64 16.02 -60.96
CA VAL A 140 19.33 17.27 -61.66
C VAL A 140 20.60 17.90 -62.25
N ASP A 141 20.40 18.63 -63.30
CA ASP A 141 21.48 19.43 -63.95
C ASP A 141 20.93 20.74 -64.52
N THR A 142 21.82 21.72 -64.66
CA THR A 142 21.57 23.03 -65.30
C THR A 142 21.79 22.99 -66.85
N VAL A 143 22.15 21.85 -67.39
CA VAL A 143 22.21 21.61 -68.82
C VAL A 143 21.30 20.45 -69.25
N PRO A 144 20.67 20.49 -70.43
CA PRO A 144 19.88 19.37 -70.90
C PRO A 144 20.72 18.08 -71.04
N ARG A 145 20.11 16.94 -70.68
CA ARG A 145 20.72 15.63 -70.69
C ARG A 145 19.75 14.57 -71.21
N SER A 146 20.24 13.43 -71.64
CA SER A 146 19.43 12.25 -71.84
C SER A 146 19.91 11.11 -70.92
N LEU A 147 18.97 10.37 -70.38
CA LEU A 147 19.26 9.21 -69.51
C LEU A 147 18.91 7.94 -70.30
N ASN A 148 19.94 7.14 -70.61
CA ASN A 148 19.76 5.86 -71.37
C ASN A 148 19.11 4.80 -70.39
N ASP A 149 18.73 3.64 -70.96
CA ASP A 149 18.09 2.56 -70.23
C ASP A 149 18.97 2.00 -69.12
N ALA A 150 20.28 1.99 -69.21
CA ALA A 150 21.20 1.57 -68.17
C ALA A 150 21.18 2.57 -67.02
N GLY A 151 21.16 3.88 -67.29
CA GLY A 151 21.01 4.93 -66.30
C GLY A 151 19.68 4.89 -65.62
N ARG A 152 18.58 4.63 -66.34
CA ARG A 152 17.22 4.47 -65.66
C ARG A 152 17.18 3.30 -64.71
N ARG A 153 17.76 2.13 -65.13
CA ARG A 153 17.88 0.96 -64.22
C ARG A 153 18.76 1.25 -63.04
N ALA A 154 19.90 1.93 -63.21
CA ALA A 154 20.78 2.32 -62.10
C ALA A 154 20.05 3.24 -61.04
N LEU A 155 19.30 4.25 -61.54
CA LEU A 155 18.53 5.12 -60.71
C LEU A 155 17.43 4.36 -59.91
N THR A 156 16.77 3.39 -60.59
CA THR A 156 15.77 2.54 -59.91
C THR A 156 16.42 1.67 -58.84
N HIS A 157 17.60 1.06 -59.13
CA HIS A 157 18.29 0.24 -58.12
C HIS A 157 18.75 1.06 -56.91
N LEU A 158 19.24 2.30 -57.17
CA LEU A 158 19.64 3.21 -56.11
C LEU A 158 18.43 3.67 -55.25
N ALA A 159 17.26 3.89 -55.90
CA ALA A 159 16.01 4.17 -55.15
C ALA A 159 15.59 2.98 -54.29
N THR A 160 15.71 1.73 -54.80
CA THR A 160 15.47 0.52 -54.00
C THR A 160 16.44 0.41 -52.83
N LEU A 161 17.70 0.80 -52.99
CA LEU A 161 18.68 0.84 -51.91
C LEU A 161 18.30 1.90 -50.86
N ALA A 162 17.79 3.06 -51.29
CA ALA A 162 17.24 4.06 -50.37
C ALA A 162 16.05 3.50 -49.55
N GLU A 163 15.10 2.81 -50.21
CA GLU A 163 13.98 2.15 -49.53
C GLU A 163 14.46 1.16 -48.46
N THR A 164 15.45 0.32 -48.83
CA THR A 164 16.05 -0.66 -47.92
C THR A 164 16.71 0.02 -46.70
N THR A 165 17.44 1.10 -46.92
CA THR A 165 18.11 1.88 -45.88
C THR A 165 17.09 2.52 -44.94
N ILE A 166 16.00 3.08 -45.49
CA ILE A 166 14.89 3.65 -44.72
C ILE A 166 14.22 2.57 -43.87
N ALA A 167 13.92 1.40 -44.44
CA ALA A 167 13.29 0.28 -43.75
C ALA A 167 14.18 -0.24 -42.60
N ALA A 168 15.48 -0.42 -42.83
CA ALA A 168 16.45 -0.87 -41.85
C ALA A 168 16.54 0.12 -40.65
N ARG A 169 16.62 1.42 -40.97
CA ARG A 169 16.63 2.50 -39.97
C ARG A 169 15.36 2.45 -39.07
N SER A 170 14.19 2.38 -39.71
CA SER A 170 12.90 2.30 -39.02
C SER A 170 12.81 1.07 -38.12
N ALA A 171 13.24 -0.10 -38.63
CA ALA A 171 13.28 -1.34 -37.83
C ALA A 171 14.22 -1.23 -36.63
N ALA A 172 15.42 -0.66 -36.80
CA ALA A 172 16.37 -0.45 -35.72
C ALA A 172 15.82 0.49 -34.61
N GLN A 173 15.17 1.59 -35.02
CA GLN A 173 14.55 2.52 -34.09
C GLN A 173 13.40 1.87 -33.28
N LYS A 174 12.54 1.09 -33.95
CA LYS A 174 11.45 0.34 -33.31
C LYS A 174 12.01 -0.69 -32.32
N ALA A 175 13.02 -1.45 -32.70
CA ALA A 175 13.67 -2.44 -31.86
C ALA A 175 14.27 -1.78 -30.59
N LEU A 176 14.96 -0.65 -30.73
CA LEU A 176 15.51 0.11 -29.62
C LEU A 176 14.42 0.61 -28.67
N SER A 177 13.31 1.14 -29.19
CA SER A 177 12.18 1.61 -28.39
C SER A 177 11.53 0.47 -27.59
N ILE A 178 11.34 -0.70 -28.22
CA ILE A 178 10.81 -1.90 -27.55
C ILE A 178 11.75 -2.35 -26.42
N ALA A 179 13.05 -2.43 -26.70
CA ALA A 179 14.05 -2.82 -25.70
C ALA A 179 14.07 -1.85 -24.50
N GLN A 180 14.07 -0.55 -24.75
CA GLN A 180 14.02 0.46 -23.70
C GLN A 180 12.73 0.38 -22.84
N THR A 181 11.61 0.06 -23.49
CA THR A 181 10.33 -0.10 -22.75
C THR A 181 10.37 -1.36 -21.89
N ALA A 182 10.88 -2.47 -22.41
CA ALA A 182 11.05 -3.72 -21.66
C ALA A 182 11.98 -3.53 -20.45
N ASP A 183 13.12 -2.84 -20.64
CA ASP A 183 14.05 -2.53 -19.54
C ASP A 183 13.41 -1.67 -18.45
N ARG A 184 12.63 -0.65 -18.83
CA ARG A 184 11.89 0.18 -17.86
C ARG A 184 10.87 -0.63 -17.09
N GLN A 185 10.13 -1.52 -17.73
CA GLN A 185 9.16 -2.40 -17.10
C GLN A 185 9.84 -3.37 -16.12
N ALA A 186 10.93 -4.02 -16.54
CA ALA A 186 11.72 -4.90 -15.69
C ALA A 186 12.26 -4.18 -14.45
N ALA A 187 12.82 -2.98 -14.63
CA ALA A 187 13.30 -2.16 -13.51
C ALA A 187 12.17 -1.73 -12.54
N ALA A 188 10.97 -1.47 -13.07
CA ALA A 188 9.80 -1.13 -12.27
C ALA A 188 9.34 -2.32 -11.42
N LEU A 189 9.29 -3.54 -11.99
CA LEU A 189 8.93 -4.77 -11.28
C LEU A 189 9.92 -5.08 -10.15
N VAL A 190 11.23 -4.99 -10.43
CA VAL A 190 12.28 -5.19 -9.40
C VAL A 190 12.14 -4.18 -8.25
N ARG A 191 11.82 -2.93 -8.58
CA ARG A 191 11.59 -1.90 -7.55
C ARG A 191 10.36 -2.21 -6.72
N GLN A 192 9.27 -2.63 -7.35
CA GLN A 192 8.01 -2.98 -6.68
C GLN A 192 8.23 -4.17 -5.72
N ASP A 193 8.91 -5.24 -6.17
CA ASP A 193 9.25 -6.39 -5.34
C ASP A 193 10.09 -5.99 -4.12
N ARG A 194 11.11 -5.14 -4.33
CA ARG A 194 11.94 -4.63 -3.24
C ARG A 194 11.14 -3.83 -2.21
N ILE A 195 10.23 -2.95 -2.66
CA ILE A 195 9.37 -2.16 -1.75
C ILE A 195 8.45 -3.10 -0.98
N PHE A 196 7.85 -4.09 -1.65
CA PHE A 196 6.97 -5.07 -1.01
C PHE A 196 7.69 -5.85 0.09
N ARG A 197 8.87 -6.43 -0.21
CA ARG A 197 9.70 -7.14 0.80
C ARG A 197 10.13 -6.23 1.96
N GLN A 198 10.36 -4.95 1.68
CA GLN A 198 10.68 -3.99 2.75
C GLN A 198 9.45 -3.74 3.63
N ALA A 199 8.26 -3.59 3.06
CA ALA A 199 7.01 -3.44 3.79
C ALA A 199 6.70 -4.67 4.65
N GLU A 200 6.88 -5.89 4.14
CA GLU A 200 6.74 -7.14 4.91
C GLU A 200 7.60 -7.12 6.17
N ARG A 201 8.90 -6.75 6.02
CA ARG A 201 9.81 -6.70 7.18
C ARG A 201 9.44 -5.61 8.18
N MET A 202 9.03 -4.41 7.70
CA MET A 202 8.72 -3.28 8.59
C MET A 202 7.42 -3.48 9.36
N ALA A 203 6.45 -4.13 8.77
CA ALA A 203 5.14 -4.37 9.38
C ALA A 203 4.98 -5.79 9.95
N ALA A 204 6.09 -6.55 10.01
CA ALA A 204 6.14 -7.91 10.54
C ALA A 204 5.03 -8.80 9.97
N PHE A 205 4.84 -8.77 8.64
CA PHE A 205 3.90 -9.65 7.96
C PHE A 205 4.56 -10.43 6.82
N GLY A 206 3.89 -11.47 6.35
CA GLY A 206 4.20 -12.18 5.14
C GLY A 206 2.93 -12.59 4.41
N SER A 207 3.03 -12.75 3.09
CA SER A 207 1.93 -13.23 2.26
C SER A 207 1.99 -14.75 2.11
N TRP A 208 0.83 -15.36 1.98
CA TRP A 208 0.68 -16.79 1.75
C TRP A 208 -0.42 -17.07 0.73
N ARG A 209 -0.32 -18.19 0.04
CA ARG A 209 -1.31 -18.71 -0.91
C ARG A 209 -1.49 -20.20 -0.67
N LEU A 210 -2.73 -20.64 -0.52
CA LEU A 210 -3.12 -22.04 -0.51
C LEU A 210 -3.92 -22.34 -1.77
N ASP A 211 -3.37 -23.11 -2.67
CA ASP A 211 -4.02 -23.54 -3.89
C ASP A 211 -4.75 -24.86 -3.64
N PHE A 212 -6.05 -24.91 -3.96
CA PHE A 212 -6.87 -26.09 -3.70
C PHE A 212 -6.82 -27.14 -4.82
N ALA A 213 -6.20 -26.80 -5.99
CA ALA A 213 -6.07 -27.75 -7.08
C ALA A 213 -5.03 -28.84 -6.79
N ASP A 214 -3.94 -28.49 -6.10
CA ASP A 214 -2.82 -29.38 -5.80
C ASP A 214 -2.42 -29.39 -4.31
N ASP A 215 -3.23 -28.78 -3.43
CA ASP A 215 -2.98 -28.62 -1.98
C ASP A 215 -1.61 -27.96 -1.70
N ARG A 216 -1.25 -27.00 -2.55
CA ARG A 216 0.03 -26.33 -2.52
C ARG A 216 -0.02 -25.07 -1.67
N LEU A 217 0.84 -25.03 -0.65
CA LEU A 217 1.01 -23.84 0.20
C LEU A 217 2.26 -23.07 -0.22
N GLU A 218 2.09 -21.82 -0.61
CA GLU A 218 3.18 -20.91 -0.93
C GLU A 218 3.30 -19.83 0.14
N TRP A 219 4.54 -19.54 0.55
CA TRP A 219 4.86 -18.52 1.54
C TRP A 219 5.86 -17.51 1.01
N SER A 220 5.66 -16.25 1.32
CA SER A 220 6.69 -15.25 1.15
C SER A 220 7.79 -15.37 2.23
N ASP A 221 8.91 -14.70 2.00
CA ASP A 221 10.03 -14.65 2.94
C ASP A 221 9.59 -14.21 4.34
N GLY A 222 8.59 -13.30 4.43
CA GLY A 222 8.03 -12.80 5.67
C GLY A 222 7.39 -13.89 6.53
N VAL A 223 6.64 -14.82 5.93
CA VAL A 223 6.02 -15.93 6.65
C VAL A 223 7.10 -16.86 7.23
N TYR A 224 8.09 -17.26 6.41
CA TYR A 224 9.23 -18.07 6.90
C TYR A 224 9.92 -17.42 8.10
N HIS A 225 10.11 -16.11 8.06
CA HIS A 225 10.73 -15.36 9.14
C HIS A 225 9.89 -15.40 10.43
N ILE A 226 8.57 -15.26 10.32
CA ILE A 226 7.67 -15.33 11.48
C ILE A 226 7.66 -16.73 12.10
N TYR A 227 7.67 -17.79 11.29
CA TYR A 227 7.76 -19.16 11.76
C TYR A 227 9.16 -19.53 12.32
N GLY A 228 10.20 -18.78 11.92
CA GLY A 228 11.59 -19.09 12.24
C GLY A 228 12.12 -20.29 11.44
N LEU A 229 11.54 -20.57 10.27
CA LEU A 229 11.92 -21.67 9.39
C LEU A 229 12.91 -21.23 8.31
N PRO A 230 13.84 -22.09 7.87
CA PRO A 230 14.70 -21.82 6.72
C PRO A 230 13.86 -21.88 5.42
N MET A 231 14.17 -21.00 4.46
CA MET A 231 13.53 -20.94 3.14
C MET A 231 14.02 -22.06 2.21
N THR A 232 13.85 -23.32 2.59
CA THR A 232 14.39 -24.47 1.83
C THR A 232 13.35 -25.19 0.99
N ALA A 233 12.10 -25.25 1.45
CA ALA A 233 10.98 -25.84 0.72
C ALA A 233 9.67 -25.30 1.27
N PRO A 234 8.62 -25.11 0.45
CA PRO A 234 7.31 -24.74 0.96
C PRO A 234 6.79 -25.84 1.90
N PRO A 235 6.32 -25.50 3.11
CA PRO A 235 5.75 -26.46 4.01
C PRO A 235 4.39 -26.95 3.48
N THR A 236 4.01 -28.16 3.88
CA THR A 236 2.62 -28.61 3.69
C THR A 236 1.72 -27.94 4.72
N MET A 237 0.40 -27.89 4.46
CA MET A 237 -0.58 -27.39 5.43
C MET A 237 -0.47 -28.12 6.77
N ALA A 238 -0.23 -29.44 6.77
CA ALA A 238 -0.07 -30.21 7.99
C ALA A 238 1.11 -29.72 8.85
N VAL A 239 2.27 -29.48 8.23
CA VAL A 239 3.45 -28.93 8.92
C VAL A 239 3.18 -27.52 9.43
N ALA A 240 2.52 -26.67 8.62
CA ALA A 240 2.17 -25.31 9.03
C ALA A 240 1.28 -25.30 10.28
N MET A 241 0.32 -26.23 10.35
CA MET A 241 -0.63 -26.33 11.47
C MET A 241 -0.02 -26.85 12.78
N ASP A 242 1.14 -27.52 12.74
CA ASP A 242 1.82 -28.03 13.96
C ASP A 242 2.31 -26.93 14.90
N PHE A 243 2.48 -25.72 14.41
CA PHE A 243 2.90 -24.55 15.18
C PHE A 243 1.78 -23.91 16.02
N TYR A 244 0.52 -24.36 15.86
CA TYR A 244 -0.64 -23.84 16.56
C TYR A 244 -1.12 -24.77 17.67
N PRO A 245 -1.60 -24.24 18.80
CA PRO A 245 -2.28 -25.04 19.81
C PRO A 245 -3.60 -25.64 19.26
N PRO A 246 -4.12 -26.72 19.88
CA PRO A 246 -5.29 -27.45 19.35
C PRO A 246 -6.51 -26.57 19.07
N TYR A 247 -6.81 -25.59 19.94
CA TYR A 247 -7.95 -24.69 19.75
C TYR A 247 -7.75 -23.80 18.53
N ALA A 248 -6.55 -23.23 18.31
CA ALA A 248 -6.24 -22.37 17.19
C ALA A 248 -6.28 -23.15 15.85
N ARG A 249 -5.83 -24.41 15.84
CA ARG A 249 -5.99 -25.30 14.66
C ARG A 249 -7.45 -25.47 14.26
N ALA A 250 -8.31 -25.75 15.24
CA ALA A 250 -9.73 -25.91 15.00
C ALA A 250 -10.38 -24.63 14.45
N GLU A 251 -9.99 -23.47 15.01
CA GLU A 251 -10.49 -22.16 14.60
C GLU A 251 -10.05 -21.79 13.18
N ILE A 252 -8.77 -22.01 12.84
CA ILE A 252 -8.23 -21.77 11.49
C ILE A 252 -8.92 -22.72 10.49
N THR A 253 -9.03 -24.01 10.81
CA THR A 253 -9.68 -24.99 9.91
C THR A 253 -11.14 -24.62 9.64
N ALA A 254 -11.88 -24.23 10.68
CA ALA A 254 -13.27 -23.79 10.52
C ALA A 254 -13.37 -22.47 9.74
N GLY A 255 -12.42 -21.55 9.92
CA GLY A 255 -12.34 -20.30 9.17
C GLY A 255 -12.07 -20.53 7.68
N ILE A 256 -11.13 -21.41 7.35
CA ILE A 256 -10.84 -21.79 5.96
C ILE A 256 -12.08 -22.44 5.31
N ALA A 257 -12.74 -23.35 6.01
CA ALA A 257 -13.95 -24.01 5.49
C ALA A 257 -15.06 -22.97 5.18
N ARG A 258 -15.31 -22.03 6.08
CA ARG A 258 -16.27 -20.94 5.83
C ARG A 258 -15.87 -20.07 4.64
N ALA A 259 -14.60 -19.68 4.53
CA ALA A 259 -14.13 -18.88 3.42
C ALA A 259 -14.38 -19.56 2.06
N ILE A 260 -14.21 -20.88 2.00
CA ILE A 260 -14.50 -21.69 0.79
C ILE A 260 -16.01 -21.78 0.52
N GLU A 261 -16.82 -22.00 1.56
CA GLU A 261 -18.27 -22.24 1.41
C GLU A 261 -19.06 -20.95 1.14
N THR A 262 -18.67 -19.84 1.78
CA THR A 262 -19.46 -18.60 1.80
C THR A 262 -18.80 -17.45 1.05
N GLY A 263 -17.51 -17.53 0.72
CA GLY A 263 -16.71 -16.42 0.19
C GLY A 263 -16.38 -15.35 1.24
N GLU A 264 -16.69 -15.59 2.53
CA GLU A 264 -16.31 -14.65 3.60
C GLU A 264 -14.78 -14.65 3.82
N SER A 265 -14.23 -13.49 4.12
CA SER A 265 -12.79 -13.37 4.43
C SER A 265 -12.45 -14.08 5.75
N LEU A 266 -11.31 -14.74 5.78
CA LEU A 266 -10.70 -15.27 6.99
C LEU A 266 -10.03 -14.10 7.74
N ASP A 267 -10.38 -13.88 9.01
CA ASP A 267 -9.72 -12.91 9.90
C ASP A 267 -9.71 -13.46 11.33
N LEU A 268 -8.56 -13.97 11.76
CA LEU A 268 -8.40 -14.63 13.04
C LEU A 268 -7.11 -14.15 13.73
N GLU A 269 -7.20 -13.91 15.05
CA GLU A 269 -6.02 -13.72 15.89
C GLU A 269 -5.86 -14.92 16.82
N VAL A 270 -4.76 -15.63 16.70
CA VAL A 270 -4.51 -16.88 17.42
C VAL A 270 -3.11 -16.93 18.03
N ASP A 271 -2.97 -17.77 19.06
CA ASP A 271 -1.67 -18.06 19.62
C ASP A 271 -0.88 -19.01 18.70
N PHE A 272 0.40 -18.78 18.62
CA PHE A 272 1.32 -19.43 17.72
C PHE A 272 2.65 -19.69 18.43
N ARG A 273 3.34 -20.76 18.09
CA ARG A 273 4.67 -21.07 18.63
C ARG A 273 5.67 -21.26 17.50
N THR A 274 6.75 -20.48 17.51
CA THR A 274 7.83 -20.61 16.51
C THR A 274 8.59 -21.94 16.64
N VAL A 275 9.44 -22.24 15.65
CA VAL A 275 10.33 -23.42 15.68
C VAL A 275 11.28 -23.39 16.88
N GLN A 276 11.67 -22.21 17.35
CA GLN A 276 12.50 -22.00 18.54
C GLN A 276 11.72 -22.13 19.85
N GLY A 277 10.40 -22.31 19.78
CA GLY A 277 9.54 -22.43 20.96
C GLY A 277 9.05 -21.10 21.53
N GLU A 278 9.30 -19.96 20.85
CA GLU A 278 8.79 -18.65 21.26
C GLU A 278 7.27 -18.61 21.08
N GLN A 279 6.57 -18.10 22.09
CA GLN A 279 5.13 -17.82 21.96
C GLN A 279 4.91 -16.47 21.28
N ARG A 280 4.05 -16.46 20.28
CA ARG A 280 3.63 -15.26 19.55
C ARG A 280 2.13 -15.21 19.43
N ARG A 281 1.60 -14.02 19.21
CA ARG A 281 0.22 -13.79 18.79
C ARG A 281 0.23 -13.39 17.33
N VAL A 282 -0.49 -14.13 16.48
CA VAL A 282 -0.49 -13.90 15.04
C VAL A 282 -1.90 -13.67 14.54
N ARG A 283 -2.02 -12.79 13.54
CA ARG A 283 -3.26 -12.56 12.79
C ARG A 283 -3.15 -13.21 11.43
N VAL A 284 -4.12 -14.03 11.09
CA VAL A 284 -4.25 -14.73 9.81
C VAL A 284 -5.40 -14.11 9.05
N LEU A 285 -5.09 -13.44 7.96
CA LEU A 285 -6.05 -12.86 7.03
C LEU A 285 -6.04 -13.68 5.75
N GLY A 286 -7.21 -13.90 5.13
CA GLY A 286 -7.30 -14.61 3.86
C GLY A 286 -8.56 -14.26 3.10
N GLU A 287 -8.46 -14.22 1.78
CA GLU A 287 -9.57 -14.00 0.86
C GLU A 287 -9.58 -15.12 -0.18
N PHE A 288 -10.77 -15.58 -0.53
CA PHE A 288 -10.96 -16.61 -1.54
C PHE A 288 -10.82 -15.99 -2.94
N GLU A 289 -9.94 -16.56 -3.75
CA GLU A 289 -9.72 -16.19 -5.15
C GLU A 289 -10.35 -17.26 -6.05
N GLU A 290 -11.38 -16.88 -6.80
CA GLU A 290 -12.00 -17.76 -7.77
C GLU A 290 -11.09 -17.96 -9.00
N ALA A 291 -10.94 -19.19 -9.47
CA ALA A 291 -10.11 -19.54 -10.62
C ALA A 291 -10.93 -20.05 -11.83
N GLY A 292 -12.11 -19.48 -12.09
CA GLY A 292 -13.01 -19.90 -13.17
C GLY A 292 -13.46 -21.35 -13.01
N ASP A 293 -13.12 -22.23 -13.95
CA ASP A 293 -13.49 -23.66 -13.90
C ASP A 293 -12.56 -24.53 -13.01
N ALA A 294 -11.49 -23.97 -12.47
CA ALA A 294 -10.55 -24.67 -11.58
C ALA A 294 -10.93 -24.47 -10.10
N PRO A 295 -10.51 -25.38 -9.19
CA PRO A 295 -10.57 -25.10 -7.77
C PRO A 295 -9.84 -23.79 -7.46
N GLY A 296 -10.47 -22.89 -6.69
CA GLY A 296 -9.89 -21.61 -6.34
C GLY A 296 -8.68 -21.71 -5.42
N ALA A 297 -8.19 -20.58 -4.95
CA ALA A 297 -7.13 -20.47 -3.96
C ALA A 297 -7.55 -19.57 -2.81
N LEU A 298 -6.98 -19.76 -1.63
CA LEU A 298 -7.05 -18.80 -0.54
C LEU A 298 -5.74 -18.02 -0.50
N VAL A 299 -5.82 -16.71 -0.61
CA VAL A 299 -4.66 -15.82 -0.61
C VAL A 299 -4.75 -14.88 0.59
N GLY A 300 -3.64 -14.66 1.28
CA GLY A 300 -3.73 -13.88 2.49
C GLY A 300 -2.43 -13.36 3.05
N VAL A 301 -2.55 -12.79 4.25
CA VAL A 301 -1.46 -12.21 5.01
C VAL A 301 -1.39 -12.88 6.39
N PHE A 302 -0.18 -13.15 6.82
CA PHE A 302 0.17 -13.65 8.13
C PHE A 302 0.99 -12.59 8.86
N GLN A 303 0.48 -12.07 9.96
CA GLN A 303 1.10 -10.95 10.68
C GLN A 303 1.42 -11.30 12.13
N ASP A 304 2.63 -10.99 12.57
CA ASP A 304 3.00 -11.03 14.00
C ASP A 304 2.44 -9.78 14.69
N VAL A 305 1.49 -10.00 15.61
CA VAL A 305 0.84 -8.94 16.39
C VAL A 305 1.19 -9.02 17.89
N THR A 306 2.24 -9.78 18.23
CA THR A 306 2.64 -10.05 19.63
C THR A 306 2.88 -8.77 20.41
N GLU A 307 3.66 -7.85 19.88
CA GLU A 307 3.99 -6.58 20.56
C GLU A 307 2.75 -5.71 20.72
N ARG A 308 1.92 -5.58 19.67
CA ARG A 308 0.66 -4.84 19.72
C ARG A 308 -0.27 -5.41 20.80
N HIS A 309 -0.46 -6.74 20.81
CA HIS A 309 -1.30 -7.42 21.79
C HIS A 309 -0.78 -7.22 23.24
N ALA A 310 0.54 -7.34 23.45
CA ALA A 310 1.14 -7.10 24.77
C ALA A 310 0.95 -5.66 25.24
N LEU A 311 1.09 -4.66 24.36
CA LEU A 311 0.83 -3.25 24.64
C LEU A 311 -0.65 -3.02 24.99
N GLU A 312 -1.58 -3.59 24.24
CA GLU A 312 -3.02 -3.49 24.51
C GLU A 312 -3.36 -4.07 25.87
N LEU A 313 -2.81 -5.24 26.25
CA LEU A 313 -2.99 -5.83 27.58
C LEU A 313 -2.41 -4.95 28.68
N THR A 314 -1.23 -4.37 28.43
CA THR A 314 -0.59 -3.45 29.39
C THR A 314 -1.42 -2.19 29.58
N LEU A 315 -1.91 -1.61 28.50
CA LEU A 315 -2.80 -0.43 28.54
C LEU A 315 -4.10 -0.74 29.28
N ARG A 316 -4.74 -1.90 29.02
CA ARG A 316 -5.93 -2.33 29.75
C ARG A 316 -5.65 -2.49 31.23
N ARG A 317 -4.55 -3.17 31.59
CA ARG A 317 -4.16 -3.30 33.02
C ARG A 317 -3.93 -1.94 33.65
N SER A 318 -3.20 -1.04 33.00
CA SER A 318 -2.95 0.32 33.50
C SER A 318 -4.23 1.16 33.61
N ALA A 319 -5.21 0.92 32.72
CA ALA A 319 -6.50 1.59 32.75
C ALA A 319 -7.43 1.07 33.87
N ASP A 320 -7.22 -0.16 34.35
CA ASP A 320 -8.13 -0.86 35.29
C ASP A 320 -7.55 -1.08 36.67
N THR A 321 -6.22 -0.96 36.85
CA THR A 321 -5.57 -1.21 38.13
C THR A 321 -4.95 0.04 38.74
N ASP A 322 -4.93 0.13 40.09
CA ASP A 322 -4.13 1.11 40.84
C ASP A 322 -2.66 0.65 40.87
N SER A 323 -1.75 1.47 40.35
CA SER A 323 -0.33 1.11 40.19
C SER A 323 0.42 0.88 41.49
N LEU A 324 -0.09 1.40 42.63
CA LEU A 324 0.54 1.24 43.96
C LEU A 324 0.11 -0.04 44.63
N THR A 325 -1.18 -0.34 44.61
CA THR A 325 -1.79 -1.41 45.41
C THR A 325 -2.02 -2.70 44.60
N GLY A 326 -2.06 -2.63 43.25
CA GLY A 326 -2.31 -3.75 42.36
C GLY A 326 -3.78 -4.16 42.22
N ILE A 327 -4.69 -3.68 43.08
CA ILE A 327 -6.13 -3.91 42.96
C ILE A 327 -6.74 -2.97 41.91
N ALA A 328 -8.02 -3.10 41.64
CA ALA A 328 -8.70 -2.24 40.65
C ALA A 328 -8.63 -0.75 41.03
N ASN A 329 -8.64 0.13 40.07
CA ASN A 329 -8.71 1.56 40.24
C ASN A 329 -10.17 2.06 40.19
N ARG A 330 -10.38 3.37 40.38
CA ARG A 330 -11.70 4.01 40.41
C ARG A 330 -12.49 3.75 39.11
N ALA A 331 -11.85 3.83 37.95
CA ALA A 331 -12.54 3.61 36.66
C ALA A 331 -13.05 2.17 36.50
N ALA A 332 -12.27 1.19 36.95
CA ALA A 332 -12.70 -0.20 36.98
C ALA A 332 -13.80 -0.44 38.00
N PHE A 333 -13.73 0.23 39.18
CA PHE A 333 -14.78 0.19 40.21
C PHE A 333 -16.12 0.70 39.67
N ASP A 334 -16.13 1.86 38.99
CA ASP A 334 -17.38 2.45 38.50
C ASP A 334 -18.08 1.48 37.51
N ARG A 335 -17.31 0.84 36.62
CA ARG A 335 -17.84 -0.17 35.67
C ARG A 335 -18.32 -1.46 36.36
N ALA A 336 -17.56 -1.93 37.34
CA ALA A 336 -17.92 -3.15 38.06
C ALA A 336 -19.19 -2.96 38.91
N LEU A 337 -19.33 -1.78 39.51
CA LEU A 337 -20.52 -1.45 40.30
C LEU A 337 -21.77 -1.35 39.43
N ASP A 338 -21.68 -0.72 38.26
CA ASP A 338 -22.77 -0.65 37.26
C ASP A 338 -23.25 -2.05 36.87
N THR A 339 -22.28 -2.91 36.49
CA THR A 339 -22.56 -4.30 36.12
C THR A 339 -23.20 -5.10 37.29
N ALA A 340 -22.67 -4.94 38.51
CA ALA A 340 -23.18 -5.64 39.70
C ALA A 340 -24.59 -5.18 40.06
N MET A 341 -24.86 -3.87 40.01
CA MET A 341 -26.19 -3.32 40.25
C MET A 341 -27.23 -3.81 39.25
N THR A 342 -26.87 -3.77 37.96
CA THR A 342 -27.74 -4.28 36.87
C THR A 342 -28.11 -5.75 37.13
N ARG A 343 -27.11 -6.59 37.38
CA ARG A 343 -27.30 -8.03 37.67
C ARG A 343 -28.13 -8.26 38.91
N ALA A 344 -27.88 -7.48 39.98
CA ALA A 344 -28.63 -7.60 41.22
C ALA A 344 -30.11 -7.26 41.04
N HIS A 345 -30.44 -6.23 40.27
CA HIS A 345 -31.82 -5.88 39.94
C HIS A 345 -32.51 -6.91 39.03
N GLU A 346 -31.82 -7.45 38.03
CA GLU A 346 -32.38 -8.46 37.11
C GLU A 346 -32.70 -9.77 37.82
N HIS A 347 -31.89 -10.16 38.79
CA HIS A 347 -31.98 -11.48 39.45
C HIS A 347 -32.54 -11.41 40.87
N ASP A 348 -32.89 -10.21 41.36
CA ASP A 348 -33.34 -9.93 42.77
C ASP A 348 -32.36 -10.53 43.79
N THR A 349 -31.03 -10.35 43.54
CA THR A 349 -29.97 -10.85 44.40
C THR A 349 -29.41 -9.74 45.31
N PRO A 350 -29.01 -10.08 46.57
CA PRO A 350 -28.44 -9.08 47.46
C PRO A 350 -27.08 -8.61 46.99
N LEU A 351 -26.81 -7.30 47.08
CA LEU A 351 -25.54 -6.66 46.76
C LEU A 351 -25.13 -5.71 47.87
N LEU A 352 -23.88 -5.81 48.33
CA LEU A 352 -23.32 -4.87 49.32
C LEU A 352 -22.25 -4.01 48.66
N LEU A 353 -22.20 -2.75 49.04
CA LEU A 353 -21.10 -1.83 48.76
C LEU A 353 -20.46 -1.41 50.07
N ALA A 354 -19.21 -1.80 50.28
CA ALA A 354 -18.38 -1.33 51.36
C ALA A 354 -17.44 -0.21 50.89
N LEU A 355 -17.49 0.95 51.53
CA LEU A 355 -16.50 2.00 51.41
C LEU A 355 -15.60 2.00 52.64
N LEU A 356 -14.30 2.12 52.43
CA LEU A 356 -13.29 2.03 53.47
C LEU A 356 -12.38 3.26 53.40
N ASP A 357 -11.98 3.75 54.58
CA ASP A 357 -11.05 4.87 54.69
C ASP A 357 -10.10 4.62 55.88
N LEU A 358 -8.81 4.90 55.70
CA LEU A 358 -7.78 4.62 56.68
C LEU A 358 -7.72 5.69 57.77
N ASP A 359 -7.91 5.27 59.02
CA ASP A 359 -7.92 6.15 60.19
C ASP A 359 -6.52 6.72 60.48
N GLY A 360 -6.37 8.04 60.35
CA GLY A 360 -5.12 8.70 60.66
C GLY A 360 -3.98 8.50 59.66
N PHE A 361 -4.30 8.12 58.41
CA PHE A 361 -3.30 7.88 57.35
C PHE A 361 -2.34 9.07 57.13
N LYS A 362 -2.85 10.30 57.22
CA LYS A 362 -2.00 11.49 57.21
C LYS A 362 -0.96 11.49 58.31
N ALA A 363 -1.33 11.12 59.54
CA ALA A 363 -0.38 11.05 60.68
C ALA A 363 0.70 9.96 60.45
N ILE A 364 0.35 8.86 59.79
CA ILE A 364 1.33 7.83 59.39
C ILE A 364 2.34 8.45 58.42
N ASN A 365 1.89 9.14 57.38
CA ASN A 365 2.76 9.82 56.41
C ASN A 365 3.64 10.89 57.09
N ASP A 366 3.06 11.72 57.98
CA ASP A 366 3.77 12.79 58.63
C ASP A 366 4.81 12.27 59.65
N THR A 367 4.58 11.09 60.25
CA THR A 367 5.44 10.50 61.31
C THR A 367 6.49 9.53 60.71
N LEU A 368 6.09 8.68 59.77
CA LEU A 368 6.92 7.59 59.24
C LEU A 368 7.38 7.82 57.79
N GLY A 369 6.90 8.89 57.15
CA GLY A 369 7.20 9.23 55.77
C GLY A 369 6.28 8.57 54.76
N HIS A 370 6.26 9.10 53.51
CA HIS A 370 5.38 8.62 52.45
C HIS A 370 5.64 7.16 52.03
N THR A 371 6.87 6.66 52.15
CA THR A 371 7.20 5.25 51.85
C THR A 371 6.44 4.30 52.79
N ALA A 372 6.31 4.66 54.10
CA ALA A 372 5.53 3.87 55.07
C ALA A 372 4.03 3.94 54.73
N GLY A 373 3.53 5.10 54.31
CA GLY A 373 2.16 5.23 53.83
C GLY A 373 1.89 4.36 52.61
N ASP A 374 2.80 4.34 51.64
CA ASP A 374 2.71 3.47 50.45
C ASP A 374 2.68 1.97 50.83
N ASP A 375 3.48 1.55 51.84
CA ASP A 375 3.47 0.17 52.33
C ASP A 375 2.16 -0.19 53.03
N VAL A 376 1.55 0.78 53.76
CA VAL A 376 0.20 0.62 54.32
C VAL A 376 -0.83 0.41 53.21
N LEU A 377 -0.82 1.25 52.19
CA LEU A 377 -1.74 1.13 51.03
C LEU A 377 -1.59 -0.21 50.32
N ARG A 378 -0.35 -0.66 50.08
CA ARG A 378 -0.07 -2.02 49.56
C ARG A 378 -0.58 -3.12 50.51
N GLY A 379 -0.45 -2.91 51.81
CA GLY A 379 -0.97 -3.81 52.82
C GLY A 379 -2.48 -3.97 52.73
N VAL A 380 -3.19 -2.86 52.61
CA VAL A 380 -4.65 -2.85 52.41
C VAL A 380 -5.04 -3.59 51.14
N GLY A 381 -4.35 -3.33 50.00
CA GLY A 381 -4.59 -4.07 48.75
C GLY A 381 -4.55 -5.59 48.95
N ARG A 382 -3.50 -6.10 49.64
CA ARG A 382 -3.38 -7.52 49.98
C ARG A 382 -4.49 -8.04 50.90
N VAL A 383 -4.91 -7.24 51.82
CA VAL A 383 -6.03 -7.59 52.73
C VAL A 383 -7.34 -7.73 51.97
N LEU A 384 -7.57 -6.88 50.98
CA LEU A 384 -8.78 -6.91 50.16
C LEU A 384 -8.80 -8.03 49.13
N GLU A 385 -7.65 -8.64 48.82
CA GLU A 385 -7.50 -9.85 48.00
C GLU A 385 -7.54 -11.15 48.83
N ALA A 386 -7.85 -11.08 50.14
CA ALA A 386 -7.86 -12.25 51.02
C ALA A 386 -8.88 -13.32 50.55
N PRO A 387 -8.58 -14.64 50.77
CA PRO A 387 -9.44 -15.74 50.29
C PRO A 387 -10.92 -15.67 50.76
N TRP A 388 -11.22 -15.06 51.90
CA TRP A 388 -12.59 -14.95 52.39
C TRP A 388 -13.44 -13.90 51.62
N LEU A 389 -12.79 -13.02 50.83
CA LEU A 389 -13.42 -12.07 49.91
C LEU A 389 -13.41 -12.58 48.47
N LYS A 390 -13.04 -13.83 48.25
CA LYS A 390 -13.01 -14.42 46.88
C LYS A 390 -14.39 -14.30 46.24
N GLY A 391 -14.43 -13.73 45.05
CA GLY A 391 -15.66 -13.41 44.33
C GLY A 391 -16.15 -11.97 44.50
N SER A 392 -15.63 -11.24 45.52
CA SER A 392 -15.89 -9.80 45.68
C SER A 392 -14.93 -8.98 44.80
N PHE A 393 -15.32 -7.77 44.44
CA PHE A 393 -14.51 -6.84 43.64
C PHE A 393 -13.97 -5.72 44.55
N ALA A 394 -12.65 -5.64 44.66
CA ALA A 394 -11.96 -4.63 45.48
C ALA A 394 -11.26 -3.59 44.61
N ALA A 395 -11.35 -2.31 45.02
CA ALA A 395 -10.75 -1.20 44.32
C ALA A 395 -10.20 -0.12 45.25
N ARG A 396 -9.19 0.63 44.79
CA ARG A 396 -8.75 1.88 45.42
C ARG A 396 -9.35 3.06 44.66
N LEU A 397 -10.10 3.92 45.37
CA LEU A 397 -10.77 5.08 44.77
C LEU A 397 -9.86 6.30 44.66
N GLY A 398 -8.83 6.39 45.50
CA GLY A 398 -7.83 7.44 45.54
C GLY A 398 -7.35 7.73 46.96
N GLY A 399 -6.15 8.27 47.15
CA GLY A 399 -5.62 8.53 48.46
C GLY A 399 -5.63 7.30 49.37
N ASP A 400 -6.37 7.39 50.50
CA ASP A 400 -6.58 6.34 51.50
C ASP A 400 -7.98 5.72 51.44
N GLU A 401 -8.74 5.98 50.36
CA GLU A 401 -10.09 5.47 50.13
C GLU A 401 -10.10 4.19 49.28
N PHE A 402 -10.83 3.17 49.75
CA PHE A 402 -11.02 1.89 49.08
C PHE A 402 -12.51 1.53 49.03
N ALA A 403 -12.85 0.62 48.11
CA ALA A 403 -14.20 0.10 47.98
C ALA A 403 -14.17 -1.42 47.76
N VAL A 404 -15.20 -2.11 48.24
CA VAL A 404 -15.45 -3.53 47.98
C VAL A 404 -16.91 -3.73 47.58
N ILE A 405 -17.12 -4.34 46.38
CA ILE A 405 -18.44 -4.78 45.94
C ILE A 405 -18.55 -6.26 46.31
N VAL A 406 -19.58 -6.63 47.05
CA VAL A 406 -19.82 -8.00 47.51
C VAL A 406 -21.15 -8.48 46.93
N ASP A 407 -21.04 -9.37 45.92
CA ASP A 407 -22.19 -10.04 45.27
C ASP A 407 -22.26 -11.54 45.57
N ASP A 408 -21.42 -12.03 46.47
CA ASP A 408 -21.44 -13.41 46.96
C ASP A 408 -22.72 -13.66 47.78
N ALA A 409 -23.46 -14.73 47.47
CA ALA A 409 -24.75 -15.03 48.04
C ALA A 409 -24.74 -15.24 49.59
N VAL A 410 -23.58 -15.60 50.16
CA VAL A 410 -23.43 -15.82 51.62
C VAL A 410 -23.01 -14.55 52.31
N LEU A 411 -22.03 -13.83 51.74
CA LEU A 411 -21.50 -12.61 52.36
C LEU A 411 -22.47 -11.45 52.24
N SER A 412 -23.17 -11.32 51.12
CA SER A 412 -24.05 -10.19 50.83
C SER A 412 -25.30 -10.11 51.74
N VAL A 413 -25.66 -11.20 52.42
CA VAL A 413 -26.79 -11.21 53.41
C VAL A 413 -26.35 -10.90 54.81
N SER A 414 -25.06 -10.65 55.07
CA SER A 414 -24.49 -10.43 56.42
C SER A 414 -23.60 -9.17 56.47
N PRO A 415 -24.15 -7.96 56.27
CA PRO A 415 -23.38 -6.72 56.23
C PRO A 415 -22.57 -6.44 57.51
N ASP A 416 -23.11 -6.72 58.69
CA ASP A 416 -22.41 -6.55 59.98
C ASP A 416 -21.19 -7.49 60.13
N TYR A 417 -21.27 -8.71 59.57
CA TYR A 417 -20.14 -9.63 59.57
C TYR A 417 -19.04 -9.12 58.65
N VAL A 418 -19.40 -8.71 57.44
CA VAL A 418 -18.45 -8.18 56.44
C VAL A 418 -17.78 -6.92 56.99
N CYS A 419 -18.55 -6.00 57.63
CA CYS A 419 -18.02 -4.79 58.22
C CYS A 419 -16.94 -5.10 59.28
N ARG A 420 -17.27 -5.93 60.26
CA ARG A 420 -16.33 -6.30 61.33
C ARG A 420 -15.08 -6.99 60.81
N ARG A 421 -15.23 -7.91 59.87
CA ARG A 421 -14.11 -8.64 59.28
C ARG A 421 -13.17 -7.71 58.49
N LEU A 422 -13.72 -6.75 57.74
CA LEU A 422 -12.92 -5.73 57.06
C LEU A 422 -12.17 -4.85 58.04
N GLU A 423 -12.86 -4.35 59.08
CA GLU A 423 -12.23 -3.52 60.13
C GLU A 423 -11.14 -4.25 60.90
N GLU A 424 -11.33 -5.56 61.21
CA GLU A 424 -10.32 -6.40 61.84
C GLU A 424 -9.12 -6.62 60.91
N ALA A 425 -9.36 -6.88 59.64
CA ALA A 425 -8.32 -7.13 58.65
C ALA A 425 -7.48 -5.88 58.33
N LEU A 426 -8.07 -4.68 58.44
CA LEU A 426 -7.36 -3.41 58.28
C LEU A 426 -6.44 -3.08 59.48
N ARG A 427 -6.52 -3.85 60.57
CA ARG A 427 -5.65 -3.67 61.75
C ARG A 427 -4.40 -4.53 61.63
N PHE A 428 -3.33 -3.97 61.11
CA PHE A 428 -2.04 -4.64 61.01
C PHE A 428 -0.90 -3.72 61.48
N PRO A 429 0.19 -4.30 62.04
CA PRO A 429 1.32 -3.52 62.50
C PRO A 429 2.12 -2.93 61.36
N ILE A 430 2.56 -1.69 61.55
CA ILE A 430 3.46 -0.96 60.67
C ILE A 430 4.70 -0.66 61.49
N ALA A 431 5.87 -1.15 61.04
CA ALA A 431 7.14 -0.86 61.71
C ALA A 431 8.11 -0.25 60.70
N MET A 432 8.62 0.94 61.00
CA MET A 432 9.64 1.59 60.16
C MET A 432 10.59 2.40 61.06
N SER A 433 11.90 2.26 60.86
CA SER A 433 12.95 3.02 61.56
C SER A 433 12.88 2.97 63.11
N GLY A 434 12.42 1.82 63.66
CA GLY A 434 12.31 1.64 65.12
C GLY A 434 11.02 2.18 65.75
N LEU A 435 10.14 2.79 64.95
CA LEU A 435 8.80 3.21 65.37
C LEU A 435 7.77 2.17 64.93
N ALA A 436 6.80 1.86 65.79
CA ALA A 436 5.70 0.96 65.49
C ALA A 436 4.37 1.68 65.61
N MET A 437 3.53 1.56 64.59
CA MET A 437 2.16 2.03 64.58
C MET A 437 1.24 0.87 64.15
N VAL A 438 -0.05 1.03 64.32
CA VAL A 438 -1.06 0.07 63.89
C VAL A 438 -1.93 0.77 62.84
N SER A 439 -2.04 0.18 61.67
CA SER A 439 -3.04 0.59 60.68
C SER A 439 -4.45 0.35 61.28
N ALA A 440 -5.37 1.17 60.95
CA ALA A 440 -6.79 0.97 61.22
C ALA A 440 -7.61 1.64 60.13
N GLY A 441 -8.80 1.15 59.89
CA GLY A 441 -9.71 1.75 58.93
C GLY A 441 -11.16 1.71 59.42
N THR A 442 -11.94 2.64 58.98
CA THR A 442 -13.39 2.70 59.21
C THR A 442 -14.09 2.22 57.95
N VAL A 443 -15.13 1.43 58.09
CA VAL A 443 -15.90 0.82 57.01
C VAL A 443 -17.35 1.28 57.07
N GLY A 444 -17.89 1.72 55.95
CA GLY A 444 -19.32 2.01 55.78
C GLY A 444 -19.90 1.04 54.73
N ILE A 445 -20.91 0.27 55.13
CA ILE A 445 -21.55 -0.71 54.22
C ILE A 445 -22.98 -0.32 53.95
N ALA A 446 -23.34 -0.21 52.68
CA ALA A 446 -24.71 -0.09 52.21
C ALA A 446 -25.17 -1.39 51.54
N THR A 447 -26.43 -1.74 51.73
CA THR A 447 -27.12 -2.82 51.00
C THR A 447 -27.94 -2.19 49.87
N LEU A 448 -27.88 -2.79 48.68
CA LEU A 448 -28.74 -2.38 47.56
C LEU A 448 -30.19 -2.73 47.90
N ASP A 449 -31.06 -1.73 47.92
CA ASP A 449 -32.49 -1.90 48.04
C ASP A 449 -33.23 -1.58 46.74
N ARG A 450 -34.52 -1.90 46.66
CA ARG A 450 -35.33 -1.73 45.45
C ARG A 450 -35.52 -0.27 45.03
N ASP A 451 -35.30 0.69 45.95
CA ASP A 451 -35.46 2.12 45.67
C ASP A 451 -34.16 2.80 45.26
N CYS A 452 -33.06 2.05 45.25
CA CYS A 452 -31.74 2.55 44.83
C CYS A 452 -31.46 2.21 43.36
N HIS A 453 -31.72 3.16 42.48
CA HIS A 453 -31.63 2.93 41.01
C HIS A 453 -30.36 3.47 40.35
N THR A 454 -29.57 4.30 41.05
CA THR A 454 -28.35 4.87 40.46
C THR A 454 -27.11 4.53 41.30
N ILE A 455 -25.98 4.39 40.57
CA ILE A 455 -24.66 4.23 41.22
C ILE A 455 -24.42 5.34 42.24
N ARG A 456 -24.77 6.57 41.89
CA ARG A 456 -24.57 7.74 42.73
C ARG A 456 -25.30 7.62 44.07
N ASP A 457 -26.54 7.16 44.06
CA ASP A 457 -27.32 6.99 45.27
C ASP A 457 -26.78 5.89 46.17
N PHE A 458 -26.33 4.77 45.55
CA PHE A 458 -25.75 3.65 46.26
C PHE A 458 -24.40 4.03 46.92
N VAL A 459 -23.52 4.69 46.19
CA VAL A 459 -22.25 5.21 46.71
C VAL A 459 -22.53 6.26 47.82
N HIS A 460 -23.48 7.18 47.65
CA HIS A 460 -23.81 8.18 48.63
C HIS A 460 -24.34 7.58 49.95
N ARG A 461 -25.12 6.49 49.90
CA ARG A 461 -25.57 5.75 51.07
C ARG A 461 -24.40 5.15 51.84
N ALA A 462 -23.50 4.46 51.17
CA ALA A 462 -22.31 3.87 51.75
C ALA A 462 -21.39 4.94 52.37
N ASP A 463 -21.20 6.07 51.68
CA ASP A 463 -20.43 7.21 52.17
C ASP A 463 -21.06 7.85 53.43
N THR A 464 -22.39 8.00 53.46
CA THR A 464 -23.11 8.52 54.65
C THR A 464 -22.87 7.62 55.83
N ILE A 465 -22.94 6.29 55.68
CA ILE A 465 -22.68 5.33 56.76
C ILE A 465 -21.22 5.40 57.23
N LEU A 466 -20.28 5.46 56.30
CA LEU A 466 -18.84 5.61 56.57
C LEU A 466 -18.57 6.90 57.38
N TYR A 467 -19.17 8.01 56.99
CA TYR A 467 -19.03 9.27 57.68
C TYR A 467 -19.58 9.22 59.11
N GLN A 468 -20.76 8.60 59.33
CA GLN A 468 -21.34 8.41 60.65
C GLN A 468 -20.46 7.54 61.55
N ALA A 469 -19.92 6.43 61.02
CA ALA A 469 -19.00 5.54 61.72
C ALA A 469 -17.71 6.27 62.16
N LYS A 470 -17.13 7.09 61.29
CA LYS A 470 -15.97 7.94 61.62
C LYS A 470 -16.27 8.90 62.77
N ARG A 471 -17.40 9.58 62.72
CA ARG A 471 -17.78 10.54 63.78
C ARG A 471 -17.97 9.84 65.15
N ALA A 472 -18.58 8.67 65.18
CA ALA A 472 -18.77 7.88 66.41
C ALA A 472 -17.41 7.52 67.02
N ARG A 473 -16.43 7.05 66.21
CA ARG A 473 -15.08 6.71 66.69
C ARG A 473 -14.31 7.90 67.27
N VAL A 474 -14.38 9.07 66.64
CA VAL A 474 -13.76 10.31 67.18
C VAL A 474 -14.37 10.71 68.47
N GLY A 475 -15.68 10.57 68.58
CA GLY A 475 -16.40 10.83 69.88
C GLY A 475 -15.97 9.88 71.01
N GLU A 476 -15.78 8.60 70.72
CA GLU A 476 -15.32 7.61 71.75
C GLU A 476 -13.86 7.87 72.16
N ARG A 477 -12.94 8.18 71.22
CA ARG A 477 -11.55 8.56 71.54
C ARG A 477 -11.50 9.74 72.48
N ARG A 478 -12.24 10.79 72.22
CA ARG A 478 -12.32 11.97 73.14
C ARG A 478 -12.91 11.63 74.48
N ARG A 479 -13.84 10.72 74.60
CA ARG A 479 -14.41 10.26 75.89
C ARG A 479 -13.40 9.42 76.69
N THR A 480 -12.65 8.56 76.01
CA THR A 480 -11.62 7.70 76.62
C THR A 480 -10.43 8.53 77.09
N GLU A 481 -9.99 9.52 76.34
CA GLU A 481 -8.94 10.47 76.76
C GLU A 481 -9.36 11.30 77.97
N ARG A 482 -10.61 11.79 78.01
CA ARG A 482 -11.15 12.51 79.21
C ARG A 482 -11.28 11.62 80.41
N ARG A 483 -11.50 10.33 80.29
CA ARG A 483 -11.61 9.36 81.37
C ARG A 483 -10.24 8.94 81.93
N ASN A 484 -9.19 9.00 81.12
CA ASN A 484 -7.82 8.68 81.54
C ASN A 484 -7.07 9.90 82.11
N VAL A 485 -7.64 11.10 82.07
CA VAL A 485 -7.06 12.35 82.60
C VAL A 485 -7.82 12.80 83.85
N ALA A 486 -8.91 12.15 84.29
CA ALA A 486 -9.66 12.34 85.51
C ALA A 486 -9.36 11.22 86.52
#